data_8368d651a63709a9edc768e33be15550
#
_entry.id   8368d651a63709a9edc768e33be15550
#
_cell.length_a   1.000
_cell.length_b   1.000
_cell.length_c   1.000
_cell.angle_alpha   90.00
_cell.angle_beta   90.00
_cell.angle_gamma   90.00
#
_symmetry.space_group_name_H-M   'P 1'
#
loop_
_entity.id
_entity.type
_entity.pdbx_description
1 polymer ?
#
loop_
_entity_poly.entity_id
_entity_poly.type
_entity_poly.pdbx_seq_one_letter_code
_entity_poly.pdbx_strand_id
1 'polypeptide(L)'
;MTTDLTVRAAVPDDAAGIARVHIQAWRESYAHLLPAGSLAALQQGPREARWRAIIAAATSDIWVACAGPDIVGWASAGAGRDDDGPRARELSGIYVLASHYGSGAGQMLLDAALGDAGAYLWIAEENPRAFAFYRRNGFTPDGATAVHELAGTPVRILRMVR
;
A
#
# COMPACT_ATOMS: atom_id res chain seq x y z
N MET A 1 -6.50 10.59 24.95
CA MET A 1 -7.25 11.16 23.82
C MET A 1 -6.99 10.30 22.60
N THR A 2 -8.02 9.73 22.03
CA THR A 2 -7.95 9.08 20.74
C THR A 2 -7.85 10.18 19.67
N THR A 3 -6.75 10.20 18.94
CA THR A 3 -6.64 11.08 17.78
C THR A 3 -7.61 10.55 16.72
N ASP A 4 -8.55 11.40 16.30
CA ASP A 4 -9.52 11.01 15.27
C ASP A 4 -8.80 10.70 13.97
N LEU A 5 -9.03 9.49 13.46
CA LEU A 5 -8.54 9.07 12.15
C LEU A 5 -9.50 9.58 11.07
N THR A 6 -8.94 10.13 10.02
CA THR A 6 -9.68 10.52 8.82
C THR A 6 -9.02 9.94 7.58
N VAL A 7 -9.82 9.67 6.54
CA VAL A 7 -9.31 9.25 5.23
C VAL A 7 -9.85 10.21 4.18
N ARG A 8 -8.98 10.66 3.30
CA ARG A 8 -9.31 11.57 2.19
C ARG A 8 -8.44 11.31 0.96
N ALA A 9 -8.87 11.82 -0.17
CA ALA A 9 -8.04 11.81 -1.37
C ALA A 9 -6.76 12.61 -1.15
N ALA A 10 -5.66 12.10 -1.69
CA ALA A 10 -4.37 12.78 -1.61
C ALA A 10 -4.31 13.99 -2.55
N VAL A 11 -3.58 15.00 -2.12
CA VAL A 11 -3.20 16.17 -2.93
C VAL A 11 -1.68 16.22 -3.08
N PRO A 12 -1.11 16.95 -4.07
CA PRO A 12 0.34 16.97 -4.30
C PRO A 12 1.17 17.31 -3.07
N ASP A 13 0.68 18.15 -2.18
CA ASP A 13 1.37 18.52 -0.94
C ASP A 13 1.48 17.38 0.07
N ASP A 14 0.73 16.30 -0.11
CA ASP A 14 0.82 15.10 0.72
C ASP A 14 2.04 14.22 0.36
N ALA A 15 2.71 14.47 -0.75
CA ALA A 15 3.78 13.63 -1.27
C ALA A 15 4.90 13.36 -0.25
N ALA A 16 5.29 14.35 0.53
CA ALA A 16 6.31 14.20 1.58
C ALA A 16 5.84 13.23 2.68
N GLY A 17 4.61 13.39 3.17
CA GLY A 17 4.03 12.52 4.19
C GLY A 17 3.83 11.09 3.70
N ILE A 18 3.36 10.92 2.46
CA ILE A 18 3.21 9.60 1.85
C ILE A 18 4.57 8.92 1.70
N ALA A 19 5.59 9.63 1.20
CA ALA A 19 6.94 9.09 1.05
C ALA A 19 7.53 8.64 2.40
N ARG A 20 7.35 9.43 3.45
CA ARG A 20 7.79 9.09 4.81
C ARG A 20 7.12 7.79 5.29
N VAL A 21 5.81 7.69 5.15
CA VAL A 21 5.07 6.47 5.52
C VAL A 21 5.50 5.28 4.68
N HIS A 22 5.67 5.45 3.38
CA HIS A 22 6.12 4.40 2.46
C HIS A 22 7.43 3.78 2.93
N ILE A 23 8.43 4.62 3.20
CA ILE A 23 9.75 4.17 3.64
C ILE A 23 9.67 3.48 5.01
N GLN A 24 9.01 4.11 5.97
CA GLN A 24 8.90 3.58 7.32
C GLN A 24 8.10 2.27 7.36
N ALA A 25 6.96 2.22 6.68
CA ALA A 25 6.12 1.03 6.62
C ALA A 25 6.85 -0.15 5.96
N TRP A 26 7.68 0.11 4.94
CA TRP A 26 8.52 -0.92 4.33
C TRP A 26 9.57 -1.47 5.31
N ARG A 27 10.20 -0.62 6.08
CA ARG A 27 11.13 -1.03 7.13
C ARG A 27 10.44 -1.88 8.19
N GLU A 28 9.22 -1.54 8.54
CA GLU A 28 8.41 -2.28 9.52
C GLU A 28 7.90 -3.63 8.97
N SER A 29 7.47 -3.66 7.69
CA SER A 29 6.82 -4.82 7.08
C SER A 29 7.79 -5.84 6.49
N TYR A 30 8.94 -5.40 5.98
CA TYR A 30 9.85 -6.22 5.19
C TYR A 30 11.22 -6.45 5.81
N ALA A 31 11.40 -6.13 7.08
CA ALA A 31 12.67 -6.33 7.78
C ALA A 31 13.13 -7.81 7.77
N HIS A 32 12.20 -8.75 7.72
CA HIS A 32 12.46 -10.18 7.65
C HIS A 32 12.73 -10.71 6.24
N LEU A 33 12.43 -9.91 5.20
CA LEU A 33 12.54 -10.29 3.78
C LEU A 33 13.69 -9.57 3.06
N LEU A 34 13.99 -8.35 3.46
CA LEU A 34 14.94 -7.48 2.77
C LEU A 34 16.20 -7.27 3.61
N PRO A 35 17.40 -7.19 2.97
CA PRO A 35 18.61 -6.82 3.68
C PRO A 35 18.47 -5.46 4.35
N ALA A 36 19.03 -5.32 5.56
CA ALA A 36 18.99 -4.06 6.31
C ALA A 36 19.59 -2.89 5.51
N GLY A 37 20.65 -3.13 4.73
CA GLY A 37 21.25 -2.12 3.86
C GLY A 37 20.32 -1.62 2.75
N SER A 38 19.51 -2.51 2.17
CA SER A 38 18.50 -2.14 1.16
C SER A 38 17.43 -1.23 1.73
N LEU A 39 16.93 -1.54 2.93
CA LEU A 39 15.94 -0.71 3.61
C LEU A 39 16.53 0.63 4.07
N ALA A 40 17.78 0.64 4.55
CA ALA A 40 18.47 1.85 4.94
C ALA A 40 18.77 2.78 3.76
N ALA A 41 18.93 2.22 2.56
CA ALA A 41 19.23 2.99 1.34
C ALA A 41 18.00 3.70 0.75
N LEU A 42 16.78 3.44 1.25
CA LEU A 42 15.57 4.12 0.79
C LEU A 42 15.65 5.62 1.12
N GLN A 43 15.49 6.46 0.10
CA GLN A 43 15.66 7.91 0.20
C GLN A 43 14.32 8.65 0.10
N GLN A 44 14.14 9.61 1.01
CA GLN A 44 12.94 10.44 1.09
C GLN A 44 12.70 11.28 -0.18
N GLY A 45 13.73 12.02 -0.64
CA GLY A 45 13.60 12.99 -1.71
C GLY A 45 13.11 12.41 -3.05
N PRO A 46 13.79 11.39 -3.60
CA PRO A 46 13.34 10.75 -4.85
C PRO A 46 11.95 10.15 -4.75
N ARG A 47 11.59 9.59 -3.60
CA ARG A 47 10.28 8.98 -3.38
C ARG A 47 9.17 10.03 -3.28
N GLU A 48 9.45 11.15 -2.61
CA GLU A 48 8.54 12.29 -2.58
C GLU A 48 8.27 12.85 -3.97
N ALA A 49 9.32 13.05 -4.77
CA ALA A 49 9.17 13.53 -6.15
C ALA A 49 8.32 12.59 -7.00
N ARG A 50 8.50 11.27 -6.84
CA ARG A 50 7.70 10.26 -7.53
C ARG A 50 6.23 10.32 -7.11
N TRP A 51 5.95 10.40 -5.82
CA TRP A 51 4.57 10.49 -5.33
C TRP A 51 3.88 11.77 -5.79
N ARG A 52 4.59 12.90 -5.77
CA ARG A 52 4.06 14.16 -6.28
C ARG A 52 3.67 14.05 -7.76
N ALA A 53 4.50 13.41 -8.56
CA ALA A 53 4.22 13.18 -9.98
C ALA A 53 3.01 12.25 -10.20
N ILE A 54 2.90 11.17 -9.43
CA ILE A 54 1.76 10.23 -9.51
C ILE A 54 0.45 10.94 -9.17
N ILE A 55 0.42 11.72 -8.10
CA ILE A 55 -0.78 12.45 -7.68
C ILE A 55 -1.17 13.50 -8.73
N ALA A 56 -0.19 14.24 -9.24
CA ALA A 56 -0.44 15.26 -10.25
C ALA A 56 -0.94 14.68 -11.58
N ALA A 57 -0.46 13.50 -11.98
CA ALA A 57 -0.89 12.82 -13.20
C ALA A 57 -2.32 12.25 -13.11
N ALA A 58 -2.82 12.03 -11.90
CA ALA A 58 -4.16 11.49 -11.61
C ALA A 58 -4.47 10.17 -12.35
N THR A 59 -3.44 9.34 -12.61
CA THR A 59 -3.58 8.04 -13.28
C THR A 59 -4.01 6.93 -12.32
N SER A 60 -3.94 7.19 -11.02
CA SER A 60 -4.37 6.30 -9.94
C SER A 60 -5.07 7.11 -8.88
N ASP A 61 -5.97 6.45 -8.15
CA ASP A 61 -6.63 7.03 -6.98
C ASP A 61 -5.75 6.82 -5.76
N ILE A 62 -5.26 7.89 -5.19
CA ILE A 62 -4.40 7.86 -4.00
C ILE A 62 -5.19 8.41 -2.81
N TRP A 63 -5.18 7.66 -1.72
CA TRP A 63 -5.87 7.99 -0.47
C TRP A 63 -4.88 8.06 0.68
N VAL A 64 -5.10 8.97 1.60
CA VAL A 64 -4.28 9.11 2.82
C VAL A 64 -5.14 8.95 4.07
N ALA A 65 -4.59 8.23 5.04
CA ALA A 65 -5.13 8.17 6.40
C ALA A 65 -4.34 9.14 7.26
N CYS A 66 -5.05 9.99 7.97
CA CYS A 66 -4.48 11.03 8.82
C CYS A 66 -4.87 10.83 10.27
N ALA A 67 -3.92 11.00 11.19
CA ALA A 67 -4.14 11.12 12.60
C ALA A 67 -3.82 12.58 12.99
N GLY A 68 -4.86 13.40 13.11
CA GLY A 68 -4.67 14.86 13.18
C GLY A 68 -3.97 15.39 11.93
N PRO A 69 -2.87 16.14 12.06
CA PRO A 69 -2.13 16.69 10.93
C PRO A 69 -1.22 15.69 10.24
N ASP A 70 -0.96 14.53 10.83
CA ASP A 70 0.04 13.58 10.37
C ASP A 70 -0.57 12.50 9.48
N ILE A 71 0.06 12.25 8.33
CA ILE A 71 -0.25 11.09 7.49
C ILE A 71 0.35 9.85 8.15
N VAL A 72 -0.48 8.83 8.37
CA VAL A 72 -0.10 7.57 9.03
C VAL A 72 -0.31 6.35 8.16
N GLY A 73 -0.92 6.53 6.99
CA GLY A 73 -1.14 5.47 6.02
C GLY A 73 -1.53 6.02 4.65
N TRP A 74 -1.44 5.17 3.64
CA TRP A 74 -1.89 5.49 2.29
C TRP A 74 -2.38 4.25 1.55
N ALA A 75 -3.21 4.46 0.53
CA ALA A 75 -3.65 3.45 -0.41
C ALA A 75 -3.56 3.96 -1.84
N SER A 76 -3.30 3.06 -2.77
CA SER A 76 -3.29 3.35 -4.20
C SER A 76 -4.08 2.29 -4.96
N ALA A 77 -5.02 2.71 -5.79
CA ALA A 77 -5.82 1.84 -6.64
C ALA A 77 -5.98 2.47 -8.04
N GLY A 78 -6.15 1.63 -9.04
CA GLY A 78 -6.34 2.10 -10.41
C GLY A 78 -6.64 0.97 -11.38
N ALA A 79 -6.49 1.21 -12.66
CA ALA A 79 -6.63 0.18 -13.69
C ALA A 79 -5.60 -0.95 -13.45
N GLY A 80 -6.04 -2.18 -13.65
CA GLY A 80 -5.18 -3.36 -13.52
C GLY A 80 -4.02 -3.31 -14.50
N ARG A 81 -2.83 -3.64 -14.03
CA ARG A 81 -1.58 -3.62 -14.82
C ARG A 81 -1.24 -4.98 -15.42
N ASP A 82 -1.87 -6.05 -14.95
CA ASP A 82 -1.65 -7.39 -15.47
C ASP A 82 -2.45 -7.63 -16.74
N ASP A 83 -1.83 -8.18 -17.79
CA ASP A 83 -2.51 -8.55 -19.03
C ASP A 83 -3.56 -9.63 -18.79
N ASP A 84 -3.31 -10.53 -17.83
CA ASP A 84 -4.22 -11.61 -17.41
C ASP A 84 -4.99 -11.27 -16.12
N GLY A 85 -5.12 -10.00 -15.80
CA GLY A 85 -5.77 -9.54 -14.56
C GLY A 85 -7.19 -10.07 -14.40
N PRO A 86 -7.56 -10.66 -13.25
CA PRO A 86 -8.88 -11.25 -13.04
C PRO A 86 -9.98 -10.20 -12.87
N ARG A 87 -9.61 -8.94 -12.69
CA ARG A 87 -10.51 -7.79 -12.56
C ARG A 87 -9.92 -6.58 -13.28
N ALA A 88 -10.78 -5.63 -13.65
CA ALA A 88 -10.34 -4.40 -14.28
C ALA A 88 -9.59 -3.46 -13.32
N ARG A 89 -9.85 -3.57 -12.01
CA ARG A 89 -9.27 -2.72 -10.98
C ARG A 89 -8.23 -3.47 -10.16
N GLU A 90 -7.12 -2.81 -9.90
CA GLU A 90 -6.03 -3.30 -9.05
C GLU A 90 -5.82 -2.38 -7.87
N LEU A 91 -5.70 -2.96 -6.67
CA LEU A 91 -5.17 -2.28 -5.50
C LEU A 91 -3.65 -2.42 -5.51
N SER A 92 -2.93 -1.34 -5.79
CA SER A 92 -1.47 -1.37 -5.87
C SER A 92 -0.79 -1.50 -4.52
N GLY A 93 -1.43 -1.03 -3.45
CA GLY A 93 -0.94 -1.19 -2.10
C GLY A 93 -1.74 -0.42 -1.07
N ILE A 94 -1.66 -0.90 0.16
CA ILE A 94 -2.06 -0.20 1.38
C ILE A 94 -0.92 -0.35 2.37
N TYR A 95 -0.47 0.75 2.94
CA TYR A 95 0.55 0.76 3.98
C TYR A 95 0.11 1.66 5.11
N VAL A 96 0.23 1.17 6.34
CA VAL A 96 -0.07 1.89 7.57
C VAL A 96 1.13 1.73 8.50
N LEU A 97 1.50 2.78 9.20
CA LEU A 97 2.57 2.71 10.20
C LEU A 97 2.20 1.71 11.31
N ALA A 98 3.19 0.97 11.80
CA ALA A 98 2.99 -0.02 12.87
C ALA A 98 2.36 0.58 14.13
N SER A 99 2.69 1.83 14.44
CA SER A 99 2.09 2.57 15.56
C SER A 99 0.56 2.73 15.47
N HIS A 100 -0.01 2.52 14.28
CA HIS A 100 -1.44 2.63 14.01
C HIS A 100 -2.08 1.30 13.58
N TYR A 101 -1.39 0.18 13.78
CA TYR A 101 -1.99 -1.13 13.58
C TYR A 101 -3.15 -1.35 14.54
N GLY A 102 -4.24 -1.95 14.06
CA GLY A 102 -5.44 -2.18 14.86
C GLY A 102 -6.30 -0.93 15.10
N SER A 103 -5.93 0.22 14.54
CA SER A 103 -6.70 1.47 14.68
C SER A 103 -7.91 1.58 13.75
N GLY A 104 -8.00 0.70 12.73
CA GLY A 104 -8.99 0.81 11.66
C GLY A 104 -8.52 1.59 10.43
N ALA A 105 -7.34 2.19 10.45
CA ALA A 105 -6.82 2.98 9.33
C ALA A 105 -6.75 2.18 8.03
N GLY A 106 -6.26 0.93 8.08
CA GLY A 106 -6.19 0.05 6.90
C GLY A 106 -7.56 -0.25 6.31
N GLN A 107 -8.56 -0.51 7.15
CA GLN A 107 -9.93 -0.75 6.70
C GLN A 107 -10.54 0.50 6.06
N MET A 108 -10.38 1.66 6.67
CA MET A 108 -10.87 2.92 6.11
C MET A 108 -10.23 3.24 4.76
N LEU A 109 -8.94 2.96 4.60
CA LEU A 109 -8.22 3.12 3.33
C LEU A 109 -8.75 2.17 2.26
N LEU A 110 -8.96 0.90 2.60
CA LEU A 110 -9.51 -0.08 1.67
C LEU A 110 -10.91 0.32 1.20
N ASP A 111 -11.77 0.72 2.13
CA ASP A 111 -13.14 1.14 1.85
C ASP A 111 -13.16 2.38 0.94
N ALA A 112 -12.28 3.35 1.19
CA ALA A 112 -12.15 4.53 0.34
C ALA A 112 -11.65 4.21 -1.07
N ALA A 113 -10.65 3.33 -1.19
CA ALA A 113 -10.03 2.99 -2.46
C ALA A 113 -10.89 2.09 -3.34
N LEU A 114 -11.62 1.16 -2.76
CA LEU A 114 -12.35 0.12 -3.50
C LEU A 114 -13.84 0.08 -3.20
N GLY A 115 -14.29 0.49 -2.01
CA GLY A 115 -15.65 0.21 -1.57
C GLY A 115 -15.93 -1.30 -1.64
N ASP A 116 -17.07 -1.67 -2.24
CA ASP A 116 -17.46 -3.07 -2.47
C ASP A 116 -17.03 -3.61 -3.84
N ALA A 117 -16.25 -2.84 -4.60
CA ALA A 117 -15.85 -3.23 -5.95
C ALA A 117 -14.94 -4.46 -5.96
N GLY A 118 -15.11 -5.31 -6.97
CA GLY A 118 -14.18 -6.38 -7.29
C GLY A 118 -12.83 -5.80 -7.70
N ALA A 119 -11.75 -6.41 -7.23
CA ALA A 119 -10.40 -6.00 -7.52
C ALA A 119 -9.42 -7.15 -7.33
N TYR A 120 -8.20 -6.98 -7.79
CA TYR A 120 -7.10 -7.88 -7.44
C TYR A 120 -5.91 -7.09 -6.88
N LEU A 121 -5.00 -7.80 -6.26
CA LEU A 121 -3.80 -7.24 -5.65
C LEU A 121 -2.68 -8.29 -5.61
N TRP A 122 -1.46 -7.82 -5.41
CA TRP A 122 -0.30 -8.65 -5.18
C TRP A 122 0.27 -8.38 -3.80
N ILE A 123 0.64 -9.44 -3.09
CA ILE A 123 1.33 -9.33 -1.78
C ILE A 123 2.57 -10.20 -1.77
N ALA A 124 3.54 -9.85 -0.92
CA ALA A 124 4.65 -10.73 -0.63
C ALA A 124 4.11 -12.03 0.00
N GLU A 125 4.57 -13.19 -0.49
CA GLU A 125 4.13 -14.50 0.00
C GLU A 125 4.36 -14.65 1.51
N GLU A 126 5.47 -14.11 2.01
CA GLU A 126 5.83 -14.15 3.43
C GLU A 126 5.35 -12.90 4.21
N ASN A 127 4.17 -12.41 3.88
CA ASN A 127 3.50 -11.33 4.61
C ASN A 127 2.15 -11.81 5.17
N PRO A 128 2.16 -12.60 6.26
CA PRO A 128 0.94 -13.20 6.81
C PRO A 128 -0.05 -12.16 7.32
N ARG A 129 0.43 -10.99 7.76
CA ARG A 129 -0.42 -9.91 8.23
C ARG A 129 -1.28 -9.34 7.09
N ALA A 130 -0.68 -9.03 5.95
CA ALA A 130 -1.41 -8.57 4.77
C ALA A 130 -2.37 -9.64 4.26
N PHE A 131 -1.92 -10.88 4.20
CA PHE A 131 -2.75 -12.02 3.79
C PHE A 131 -4.01 -12.11 4.65
N ALA A 132 -3.89 -12.08 5.98
CA ALA A 132 -5.02 -12.15 6.90
C ALA A 132 -5.97 -10.96 6.74
N PHE A 133 -5.43 -9.75 6.58
CA PHE A 133 -6.21 -8.54 6.35
C PHE A 133 -7.06 -8.64 5.08
N TYR A 134 -6.46 -9.04 3.97
CA TYR A 134 -7.19 -9.17 2.70
C TYR A 134 -8.18 -10.32 2.71
N ARG A 135 -7.86 -11.43 3.37
CA ARG A 135 -8.81 -12.53 3.56
C ARG A 135 -10.07 -12.08 4.28
N ARG A 136 -9.96 -11.28 5.34
CA ARG A 136 -11.12 -10.73 6.05
C ARG A 136 -11.98 -9.82 5.18
N ASN A 137 -11.39 -9.26 4.12
CA ASN A 137 -12.07 -8.37 3.18
C ASN A 137 -12.52 -9.07 1.87
N GLY A 138 -12.60 -10.39 1.88
CA GLY A 138 -13.16 -11.17 0.77
C GLY A 138 -12.17 -11.55 -0.32
N PHE A 139 -10.88 -11.21 -0.18
CA PHE A 139 -9.86 -11.61 -1.15
C PHE A 139 -9.39 -13.04 -0.91
N THR A 140 -9.19 -13.78 -1.99
CA THR A 140 -8.64 -15.14 -1.97
C THR A 140 -7.54 -15.28 -3.02
N PRO A 141 -6.50 -16.10 -2.79
CA PRO A 141 -5.50 -16.38 -3.82
C PRO A 141 -6.14 -16.97 -5.07
N ASP A 142 -5.69 -16.55 -6.24
CA ASP A 142 -6.15 -17.09 -7.53
C ASP A 142 -5.17 -18.09 -8.15
N GLY A 143 -4.06 -18.40 -7.49
CA GLY A 143 -3.03 -19.32 -7.94
C GLY A 143 -1.89 -18.65 -8.71
N ALA A 144 -2.02 -17.39 -9.12
CA ALA A 144 -0.94 -16.68 -9.79
C ALA A 144 0.16 -16.30 -8.78
N THR A 145 1.41 -16.55 -9.16
CA THR A 145 2.60 -16.17 -8.41
C THR A 145 3.63 -15.54 -9.35
N ALA A 146 4.49 -14.72 -8.79
CA ALA A 146 5.57 -14.08 -9.54
C ALA A 146 6.74 -13.78 -8.59
N VAL A 147 7.84 -13.32 -9.17
CA VAL A 147 8.97 -12.76 -8.43
C VAL A 147 9.05 -11.28 -8.80
N HIS A 148 9.07 -10.42 -7.79
CA HIS A 148 9.16 -8.99 -7.96
C HIS A 148 10.33 -8.45 -7.16
N GLU A 149 11.06 -7.48 -7.72
CA GLU A 149 12.14 -6.81 -7.00
C GLU A 149 11.58 -5.74 -6.07
N LEU A 150 11.83 -5.91 -4.77
CA LEU A 150 11.57 -4.90 -3.75
C LEU A 150 12.92 -4.36 -3.25
N ALA A 151 13.17 -3.08 -3.46
CA ALA A 151 14.45 -2.44 -3.09
C ALA A 151 15.68 -3.24 -3.57
N GLY A 152 15.64 -3.75 -4.80
CA GLY A 152 16.72 -4.52 -5.41
C GLY A 152 16.80 -6.00 -4.98
N THR A 153 15.90 -6.48 -4.15
CA THR A 153 15.85 -7.87 -3.68
C THR A 153 14.69 -8.62 -4.32
N PRO A 154 14.91 -9.80 -4.93
CA PRO A 154 13.83 -10.63 -5.46
C PRO A 154 12.94 -11.15 -4.33
N VAL A 155 11.65 -10.95 -4.43
CA VAL A 155 10.65 -11.41 -3.46
C VAL A 155 9.53 -12.14 -4.18
N ARG A 156 9.16 -13.31 -3.68
CA ARG A 156 8.00 -14.03 -4.21
C ARG A 156 6.72 -13.33 -3.79
N ILE A 157 5.84 -13.12 -4.75
CA ILE A 157 4.53 -12.51 -4.55
C ILE A 157 3.43 -13.44 -5.03
N LEU A 158 2.26 -13.32 -4.44
CA LEU A 158 1.06 -14.02 -4.84
C LEU A 158 -0.08 -13.04 -5.10
N ARG A 159 -0.96 -13.39 -6.02
CA ARG A 159 -2.11 -12.58 -6.39
C ARG A 159 -3.35 -13.03 -5.62
N MET A 160 -4.11 -12.05 -5.12
CA MET A 160 -5.41 -12.26 -4.48
C MET A 160 -6.49 -11.48 -5.23
N VAL A 161 -7.70 -12.02 -5.21
CA VAL A 161 -8.85 -11.47 -5.94
C VAL A 161 -10.13 -11.56 -5.11
N ARG A 162 -11.01 -10.59 -5.27
CA ARG A 162 -12.40 -10.65 -4.79
C ARG A 162 -13.40 -10.21 -5.85
#